data_6c32a926a04b070202321403dfaf95f2
#
_entry.id   6c32a926a04b070202321403dfaf95f2
#
_cell.length_a   1.000
_cell.length_b   1.000
_cell.length_c   1.000
_cell.angle_alpha   90.00
_cell.angle_beta   90.00
_cell.angle_gamma   90.00
#
_symmetry.space_group_name_H-M   'P 1'
#
loop_
_entity.id
_entity.type
_entity.pdbx_description
1 polymer ?
#
loop_
_entity_poly.entity_id
_entity_poly.type
_entity_poly.pdbx_seq_one_letter_code
_entity_poly.pdbx_strand_id
1 'polypeptide(L)'
;MIIYKSTVKEFRDDCFTRAIGEVVQETYERITYKHVGQSEINSWSVSLQQVAIALNDDEIPGDAGVAIEYTIPQSSKRVDFIITGYDELRKPSLIILELKQWSTSKVSDKDGIIIARRGGSSGETEGPHPSYQAWSYAALLKGFNEAVYTSEIELRPCAYLHNHPADDTVNNEAYSDYIKQAPLFLKGDIERKRLRSFVAQHIKYGDAATLIEVVESGRIRPSKALAESLSKMIKGNQEFVLIDDQKVVYESVLSTATTATEATKKVIIIEGGPGTGKSVVAINLLVELTKRGLLTKYISKNAAPRAVYKARLTRTLKQTEISNMFGGSGAFIETEANIFDVLLVDEAHRLNEKSGLYANLGENQIKEIIQSSKCSVFFIDESQRVTLSDIGRIAEIKKHAEASGAVVTKYELASQFRCGGSDGYLSWLDNTLGIRETANNMLDATEYDFRVFDTASELHEVIAQKNLEKNSARVVAGYCWDWLSKNNSNAYDIVLEDGKYQKRWNLSQDGSLWIIAPSSVEQVGCIHTCQGLEVDYIGVIIGPDLIVRDGVIQTRYRERATADRRKSLTGIEGLMRTNPQEAQHLADEIIKNTYRTLMTRGMKACFVYSADAETRAYFDGWLSKPR
;
A
#
# COMPACT_ATOMS: atom_id res chain seq x y z
N MET A 1 -5.73 -11.53 11.71
CA MET A 1 -6.94 -12.37 11.89
C MET A 1 -6.63 -13.77 11.39
N ILE A 2 -6.95 -14.79 12.20
CA ILE A 2 -6.77 -16.22 11.90
C ILE A 2 -8.14 -16.86 11.85
N ILE A 3 -8.41 -17.67 10.82
CA ILE A 3 -9.72 -18.33 10.69
C ILE A 3 -9.81 -19.59 11.53
N TYR A 4 -8.74 -20.38 11.59
CA TYR A 4 -8.70 -21.58 12.42
C TYR A 4 -7.38 -21.63 13.19
N LYS A 5 -7.46 -21.88 14.49
CA LYS A 5 -6.31 -21.99 15.40
C LYS A 5 -6.46 -23.20 16.29
N SER A 6 -5.43 -24.05 16.36
CA SER A 6 -5.40 -25.28 17.16
C SER A 6 -3.96 -25.76 17.37
N THR A 7 -3.82 -26.94 17.94
CA THR A 7 -2.56 -27.71 17.93
C THR A 7 -2.53 -28.71 16.75
N VAL A 8 -1.35 -29.22 16.38
CA VAL A 8 -1.21 -30.27 15.36
C VAL A 8 -2.08 -31.48 15.66
N LYS A 9 -2.17 -31.89 16.92
CA LYS A 9 -3.01 -33.03 17.34
C LYS A 9 -4.48 -32.74 17.08
N GLU A 10 -4.97 -31.60 17.55
CA GLU A 10 -6.38 -31.21 17.38
C GLU A 10 -6.73 -31.02 15.90
N PHE A 11 -5.85 -30.37 15.13
CA PHE A 11 -6.04 -30.22 13.69
C PHE A 11 -6.15 -31.57 12.97
N ARG A 12 -5.31 -32.55 13.32
CA ARG A 12 -5.38 -33.90 12.75
C ARG A 12 -6.69 -34.57 13.13
N ASP A 13 -7.07 -34.49 14.40
CA ASP A 13 -8.32 -35.05 14.88
C ASP A 13 -9.52 -34.44 14.15
N ASP A 14 -9.55 -33.13 13.95
CA ASP A 14 -10.59 -32.42 13.19
C ASP A 14 -10.61 -32.84 11.71
N CYS A 15 -9.46 -33.03 11.07
CA CYS A 15 -9.39 -33.52 9.69
C CYS A 15 -9.91 -34.95 9.49
N PHE A 16 -9.75 -35.82 10.49
CA PHE A 16 -10.15 -37.23 10.39
C PHE A 16 -11.54 -37.50 10.94
N THR A 17 -12.07 -36.64 11.83
CA THR A 17 -13.37 -36.85 12.50
C THR A 17 -14.45 -35.90 12.02
N ARG A 18 -14.08 -34.78 11.39
CA ARG A 18 -15.00 -33.76 10.91
C ARG A 18 -14.66 -33.35 9.45
N ALA A 19 -15.60 -32.69 8.80
CA ALA A 19 -15.34 -32.04 7.51
C ALA A 19 -14.57 -30.72 7.73
N ILE A 20 -13.26 -30.79 7.83
CA ILE A 20 -12.41 -29.61 8.14
C ILE A 20 -12.71 -28.39 7.27
N GLY A 21 -13.06 -28.61 5.99
CA GLY A 21 -13.44 -27.51 5.08
C GLY A 21 -14.70 -26.77 5.54
N GLU A 22 -15.67 -27.50 6.12
CA GLU A 22 -16.90 -26.91 6.69
C GLU A 22 -16.58 -26.16 7.99
N VAL A 23 -15.71 -26.68 8.84
CA VAL A 23 -15.28 -26.03 10.09
C VAL A 23 -14.60 -24.69 9.78
N VAL A 24 -13.71 -24.65 8.77
CA VAL A 24 -13.05 -23.44 8.30
C VAL A 24 -14.06 -22.46 7.69
N GLN A 25 -15.00 -22.97 6.87
CA GLN A 25 -16.07 -22.16 6.27
C GLN A 25 -16.94 -21.49 7.34
N GLU A 26 -17.50 -22.26 8.27
CA GLU A 26 -18.36 -21.73 9.32
C GLU A 26 -17.65 -20.64 10.14
N THR A 27 -16.38 -20.86 10.44
CA THR A 27 -15.57 -19.90 11.18
C THR A 27 -15.30 -18.66 10.35
N TYR A 28 -14.95 -18.83 9.07
CA TYR A 28 -14.72 -17.72 8.14
C TYR A 28 -15.97 -16.85 7.99
N GLU A 29 -17.14 -17.46 7.71
CA GLU A 29 -18.39 -16.73 7.53
C GLU A 29 -18.83 -16.02 8.81
N ARG A 30 -18.61 -16.64 9.99
CA ARG A 30 -18.92 -16.03 11.29
C ARG A 30 -18.04 -14.82 11.60
N ILE A 31 -16.73 -14.87 11.24
CA ILE A 31 -15.78 -13.80 11.56
C ILE A 31 -15.85 -12.67 10.51
N THR A 32 -16.00 -13.03 9.23
CA THR A 32 -15.90 -12.04 8.13
C THR A 32 -17.25 -11.54 7.65
N TYR A 33 -18.35 -12.22 8.02
CA TYR A 33 -19.71 -11.99 7.50
C TYR A 33 -19.81 -12.09 5.96
N LYS A 34 -18.89 -12.85 5.33
CA LYS A 34 -18.83 -13.05 3.88
C LYS A 34 -19.07 -14.53 3.57
N HIS A 35 -19.91 -14.80 2.56
CA HIS A 35 -20.08 -16.16 2.05
C HIS A 35 -18.87 -16.63 1.25
N VAL A 36 -18.55 -17.92 1.41
CA VAL A 36 -17.45 -18.59 0.70
C VAL A 36 -18.01 -19.43 -0.44
N GLY A 37 -17.39 -19.35 -1.60
CA GLY A 37 -17.77 -20.15 -2.75
C GLY A 37 -17.42 -21.65 -2.56
N GLN A 38 -18.24 -22.55 -3.13
CA GLN A 38 -18.04 -24.00 -3.03
C GLN A 38 -16.64 -24.46 -3.52
N SER A 39 -16.06 -23.76 -4.46
CA SER A 39 -14.70 -24.03 -4.97
C SER A 39 -13.64 -23.84 -3.90
N GLU A 40 -13.76 -22.80 -3.06
CA GLU A 40 -12.82 -22.49 -1.98
C GLU A 40 -12.97 -23.52 -0.83
N ILE A 41 -14.20 -23.89 -0.47
CA ILE A 41 -14.47 -24.93 0.54
C ILE A 41 -13.87 -26.27 0.11
N ASN A 42 -14.05 -26.65 -1.15
CA ASN A 42 -13.44 -27.87 -1.71
C ASN A 42 -11.91 -27.80 -1.69
N SER A 43 -11.36 -26.59 -1.95
CA SER A 43 -9.92 -26.36 -1.88
C SER A 43 -9.39 -26.57 -0.47
N TRP A 44 -10.03 -26.01 0.54
CA TRP A 44 -9.67 -26.24 1.94
C TRP A 44 -9.77 -27.73 2.31
N SER A 45 -10.89 -28.37 2.01
CA SER A 45 -11.12 -29.78 2.37
C SER A 45 -10.01 -30.69 1.84
N VAL A 46 -9.63 -30.55 0.57
CA VAL A 46 -8.62 -31.41 -0.06
C VAL A 46 -7.22 -31.06 0.42
N SER A 47 -6.84 -29.77 0.42
CA SER A 47 -5.47 -29.35 0.77
C SER A 47 -5.16 -29.64 2.25
N LEU A 48 -6.09 -29.33 3.16
CA LEU A 48 -5.87 -29.54 4.60
C LEU A 48 -5.76 -31.02 4.97
N GLN A 49 -6.53 -31.89 4.31
CA GLN A 49 -6.37 -33.35 4.48
C GLN A 49 -4.98 -33.82 4.04
N GLN A 50 -4.45 -33.31 2.93
CA GLN A 50 -3.09 -33.67 2.49
C GLN A 50 -2.03 -33.19 3.48
N VAL A 51 -2.20 -32.02 4.08
CA VAL A 51 -1.33 -31.52 5.16
C VAL A 51 -1.46 -32.42 6.41
N ALA A 52 -2.67 -32.78 6.83
CA ALA A 52 -2.88 -33.66 7.99
C ALA A 52 -2.18 -35.02 7.82
N ILE A 53 -2.24 -35.61 6.61
CA ILE A 53 -1.52 -36.85 6.28
C ILE A 53 0.01 -36.62 6.36
N ALA A 54 0.51 -35.50 5.87
CA ALA A 54 1.93 -35.18 5.94
C ALA A 54 2.41 -34.98 7.38
N LEU A 55 1.60 -34.35 8.24
CA LEU A 55 1.90 -34.10 9.65
C LEU A 55 1.62 -35.31 10.58
N ASN A 56 1.12 -36.40 10.05
CA ASN A 56 0.82 -37.62 10.85
C ASN A 56 2.11 -38.42 11.09
N ASP A 57 2.90 -37.97 12.07
CA ASP A 57 4.14 -38.58 12.47
C ASP A 57 4.48 -38.26 13.92
N ASP A 58 5.11 -39.19 14.62
CA ASP A 58 5.47 -39.04 16.03
C ASP A 58 6.68 -38.10 16.25
N GLU A 59 7.47 -37.80 15.20
CA GLU A 59 8.57 -36.83 15.28
C GLU A 59 8.09 -35.39 15.29
N ILE A 60 6.81 -35.13 14.95
CA ILE A 60 6.20 -33.80 14.97
C ILE A 60 5.43 -33.64 16.29
N PRO A 61 5.77 -32.65 17.13
CA PRO A 61 5.08 -32.46 18.41
C PRO A 61 3.58 -32.24 18.23
N GLY A 62 2.78 -33.03 18.94
CA GLY A 62 1.32 -32.93 18.86
C GLY A 62 0.78 -31.59 19.40
N ASP A 63 1.52 -30.92 20.26
CA ASP A 63 1.24 -29.61 20.84
C ASP A 63 1.87 -28.43 20.07
N ALA A 64 2.50 -28.68 18.93
CA ALA A 64 2.90 -27.59 18.01
C ALA A 64 1.66 -26.83 17.52
N GLY A 65 1.75 -25.50 17.42
CA GLY A 65 0.62 -24.67 17.02
C GLY A 65 0.31 -24.76 15.52
N VAL A 66 -0.96 -24.69 15.15
CA VAL A 66 -1.46 -24.65 13.78
C VAL A 66 -2.39 -23.46 13.60
N ALA A 67 -2.16 -22.68 12.55
CA ALA A 67 -3.09 -21.66 12.10
C ALA A 67 -3.39 -21.80 10.59
N ILE A 68 -4.66 -21.58 10.22
CA ILE A 68 -5.14 -21.68 8.84
C ILE A 68 -5.74 -20.34 8.44
N GLU A 69 -5.50 -19.92 7.19
CA GLU A 69 -6.02 -18.68 6.62
C GLU A 69 -5.64 -17.46 7.48
N TYR A 70 -4.35 -17.35 7.80
CA TYR A 70 -3.83 -16.18 8.51
C TYR A 70 -3.77 -15.00 7.57
N THR A 71 -4.72 -14.08 7.72
CA THR A 71 -4.66 -12.78 7.03
C THR A 71 -3.46 -12.01 7.56
N ILE A 72 -2.48 -11.77 6.69
CA ILE A 72 -1.32 -10.94 7.03
C ILE A 72 -1.87 -9.55 7.35
N PRO A 73 -1.70 -9.07 8.58
CA PRO A 73 -2.22 -7.77 8.96
C PRO A 73 -1.77 -6.71 7.97
N GLN A 74 -2.68 -5.78 7.62
CA GLN A 74 -2.43 -4.70 6.67
C GLN A 74 -2.27 -5.14 5.21
N SER A 75 -2.72 -6.34 4.88
CA SER A 75 -2.83 -6.77 3.49
C SER A 75 -4.10 -7.59 3.29
N SER A 76 -4.57 -7.68 2.06
CA SER A 76 -5.65 -8.61 1.68
C SER A 76 -5.13 -10.05 1.50
N LYS A 77 -3.85 -10.30 1.78
CA LYS A 77 -3.20 -11.59 1.55
C LYS A 77 -3.30 -12.48 2.76
N ARG A 78 -3.44 -13.76 2.50
CA ARG A 78 -3.59 -14.80 3.53
C ARG A 78 -2.49 -15.84 3.36
N VAL A 79 -1.91 -16.26 4.47
CA VAL A 79 -1.06 -17.44 4.53
C VAL A 79 -1.96 -18.66 4.70
N ASP A 80 -1.87 -19.61 3.79
CA ASP A 80 -2.76 -20.76 3.77
C ASP A 80 -2.64 -21.61 5.05
N PHE A 81 -1.38 -21.87 5.49
CA PHE A 81 -1.14 -22.72 6.65
C PHE A 81 0.14 -22.30 7.40
N ILE A 82 0.07 -22.26 8.72
CA ILE A 82 1.19 -21.95 9.62
C ILE A 82 1.37 -23.07 10.63
N ILE A 83 2.64 -23.42 10.94
CA ILE A 83 3.00 -24.31 12.04
C ILE A 83 3.96 -23.55 12.95
N THR A 84 3.73 -23.58 14.28
CA THR A 84 4.59 -22.92 15.26
C THR A 84 5.13 -23.91 16.29
N GLY A 85 6.27 -23.53 16.88
CA GLY A 85 6.92 -24.29 17.92
C GLY A 85 8.35 -23.80 18.14
N TYR A 86 9.19 -24.67 18.66
CA TYR A 86 10.58 -24.36 18.93
C TYR A 86 11.50 -25.34 18.20
N ASP A 87 12.64 -24.84 17.71
CA ASP A 87 13.68 -25.66 17.10
C ASP A 87 14.49 -26.46 18.17
N GLU A 88 15.50 -27.18 17.74
CA GLU A 88 16.38 -27.98 18.62
C GLU A 88 17.10 -27.13 19.68
N LEU A 89 17.38 -25.85 19.40
CA LEU A 89 17.99 -24.88 20.30
C LEU A 89 16.99 -24.11 21.16
N ARG A 90 15.72 -24.51 21.15
CA ARG A 90 14.61 -23.79 21.82
C ARG A 90 14.39 -22.38 21.32
N LYS A 91 14.80 -22.07 20.09
CA LYS A 91 14.46 -20.81 19.44
C LYS A 91 13.05 -20.89 18.86
N PRO A 92 12.26 -19.81 18.95
CA PRO A 92 10.93 -19.78 18.36
C PRO A 92 11.02 -19.91 16.85
N SER A 93 10.26 -20.83 16.29
CA SER A 93 10.24 -21.18 14.87
C SER A 93 8.79 -21.18 14.33
N LEU A 94 8.61 -20.61 13.13
CA LEU A 94 7.34 -20.52 12.45
C LEU A 94 7.51 -20.95 10.99
N ILE A 95 6.82 -22.02 10.60
CA ILE A 95 6.77 -22.49 9.22
C ILE A 95 5.58 -21.83 8.52
N ILE A 96 5.84 -21.22 7.37
CA ILE A 96 4.83 -20.71 6.43
C ILE A 96 4.72 -21.73 5.30
N LEU A 97 3.55 -22.36 5.18
CA LEU A 97 3.28 -23.36 4.17
C LEU A 97 2.23 -22.84 3.19
N GLU A 98 2.66 -22.55 1.98
CA GLU A 98 1.79 -22.16 0.87
C GLU A 98 1.24 -23.42 0.18
N LEU A 99 -0.08 -23.49 -0.02
CA LEU A 99 -0.77 -24.65 -0.56
C LEU A 99 -1.29 -24.39 -1.98
N LYS A 100 -1.01 -25.30 -2.93
CA LYS A 100 -1.53 -25.22 -4.29
C LYS A 100 -2.11 -26.56 -4.74
N GLN A 101 -3.26 -26.49 -5.42
CA GLN A 101 -3.94 -27.66 -5.99
C GLN A 101 -3.66 -27.83 -7.48
N TRP A 102 -2.73 -27.09 -8.05
CA TRP A 102 -2.43 -27.20 -9.47
C TRP A 102 -1.95 -28.61 -9.83
N SER A 103 -2.41 -29.10 -10.96
CA SER A 103 -1.94 -30.38 -11.52
C SER A 103 -0.97 -30.19 -12.68
N THR A 104 -0.93 -28.98 -13.24
CA THR A 104 -0.06 -28.61 -14.37
C THR A 104 0.31 -27.14 -14.28
N SER A 105 1.47 -26.81 -14.84
CA SER A 105 1.95 -25.43 -14.95
C SER A 105 2.84 -25.25 -16.18
N LYS A 106 3.22 -24.01 -16.50
CA LYS A 106 4.17 -23.66 -17.55
C LYS A 106 5.16 -22.63 -17.02
N VAL A 107 6.40 -22.72 -17.48
CA VAL A 107 7.42 -21.72 -17.16
C VAL A 107 7.06 -20.40 -17.83
N SER A 108 7.27 -19.30 -17.13
CA SER A 108 7.17 -17.93 -17.65
C SER A 108 8.59 -17.41 -17.97
N ASP A 109 8.69 -16.48 -18.90
CA ASP A 109 9.91 -15.72 -19.19
C ASP A 109 10.18 -14.60 -18.15
N LYS A 110 9.25 -14.41 -17.21
CA LYS A 110 9.32 -13.41 -16.15
C LYS A 110 9.87 -14.01 -14.85
N ASP A 111 10.80 -13.30 -14.21
CA ASP A 111 11.44 -13.77 -12.98
C ASP A 111 10.46 -14.00 -11.84
N GLY A 112 10.51 -15.18 -11.22
CA GLY A 112 9.64 -15.56 -10.10
C GLY A 112 8.15 -15.69 -10.45
N ILE A 113 7.78 -15.68 -11.73
CA ILE A 113 6.41 -15.84 -12.23
C ILE A 113 6.24 -17.20 -12.88
N ILE A 114 5.08 -17.82 -12.68
CA ILE A 114 4.68 -19.10 -13.28
C ILE A 114 3.29 -18.99 -13.88
N ILE A 115 3.01 -19.75 -14.93
CA ILE A 115 1.68 -19.79 -15.56
C ILE A 115 0.98 -21.06 -15.10
N ALA A 116 -0.20 -20.92 -14.51
CA ALA A 116 -0.99 -22.05 -14.06
C ALA A 116 -2.50 -21.75 -14.15
N ARG A 117 -3.31 -22.79 -14.18
CA ARG A 117 -4.77 -22.64 -14.06
C ARG A 117 -5.14 -22.44 -12.59
N ARG A 118 -5.69 -21.27 -12.28
CA ARG A 118 -6.11 -20.90 -10.93
C ARG A 118 -7.62 -21.07 -10.77
N GLY A 119 -8.05 -21.40 -9.54
CA GLY A 119 -9.46 -21.54 -9.24
C GLY A 119 -10.25 -20.27 -9.61
N GLY A 120 -11.40 -20.46 -10.27
CA GLY A 120 -12.27 -19.35 -10.70
C GLY A 120 -11.93 -18.73 -12.06
N SER A 121 -10.75 -19.01 -12.66
CA SER A 121 -10.42 -18.54 -14.00
C SER A 121 -10.79 -19.55 -15.09
N SER A 122 -11.25 -19.06 -16.25
CA SER A 122 -11.58 -19.90 -17.42
C SER A 122 -10.33 -20.37 -18.19
N GLY A 123 -9.11 -19.95 -17.77
CA GLY A 123 -7.86 -20.24 -18.47
C GLY A 123 -6.65 -20.21 -17.56
N GLU A 124 -5.46 -20.40 -18.17
CA GLU A 124 -4.16 -20.25 -17.52
C GLU A 124 -3.87 -18.76 -17.29
N THR A 125 -3.33 -18.44 -16.12
CA THR A 125 -2.97 -17.07 -15.73
C THR A 125 -1.57 -17.02 -15.15
N GLU A 126 -0.88 -15.90 -15.35
CA GLU A 126 0.40 -15.61 -14.70
C GLU A 126 0.20 -15.30 -13.21
N GLY A 127 1.19 -15.69 -12.41
CA GLY A 127 1.26 -15.35 -11.02
C GLY A 127 2.56 -15.77 -10.36
N PRO A 128 2.81 -15.37 -9.11
CA PRO A 128 4.06 -15.72 -8.43
C PRO A 128 4.24 -17.23 -8.34
N HIS A 129 5.50 -17.66 -8.49
CA HIS A 129 5.90 -19.03 -8.21
C HIS A 129 5.63 -19.35 -6.73
N PRO A 130 5.13 -20.54 -6.36
CA PRO A 130 4.76 -20.86 -4.97
C PRO A 130 5.89 -20.65 -3.95
N SER A 131 7.12 -21.01 -4.28
CA SER A 131 8.28 -20.72 -3.43
C SER A 131 8.53 -19.21 -3.29
N TYR A 132 8.40 -18.43 -4.36
CA TYR A 132 8.48 -16.97 -4.29
C TYR A 132 7.39 -16.41 -3.38
N GLN A 133 6.17 -16.90 -3.51
CA GLN A 133 5.03 -16.45 -2.72
C GLN A 133 5.25 -16.70 -1.22
N ALA A 134 5.59 -17.93 -0.83
CA ALA A 134 5.90 -18.28 0.56
C ALA A 134 7.06 -17.45 1.13
N TRP A 135 8.14 -17.29 0.37
CA TRP A 135 9.28 -16.48 0.75
C TRP A 135 8.90 -14.99 0.92
N SER A 136 8.10 -14.45 0.00
CA SER A 136 7.67 -13.06 0.05
C SER A 136 6.82 -12.76 1.29
N TYR A 137 5.97 -13.71 1.71
CA TYR A 137 5.18 -13.59 2.94
C TYR A 137 6.06 -13.65 4.19
N ALA A 138 7.07 -14.53 4.22
CA ALA A 138 8.06 -14.54 5.30
C ALA A 138 8.82 -13.21 5.38
N ALA A 139 9.26 -12.68 4.24
CA ALA A 139 9.95 -11.39 4.18
C ALA A 139 9.05 -10.23 4.66
N LEU A 140 7.76 -10.27 4.30
CA LEU A 140 6.78 -9.29 4.76
C LEU A 140 6.60 -9.35 6.29
N LEU A 141 6.36 -10.53 6.86
CA LEU A 141 6.21 -10.69 8.30
C LEU A 141 7.48 -10.26 9.05
N LYS A 142 8.65 -10.66 8.58
CA LYS A 142 9.94 -10.25 9.16
C LYS A 142 10.18 -8.74 9.10
N GLY A 143 9.71 -8.08 8.04
CA GLY A 143 9.88 -6.63 7.85
C GLY A 143 8.85 -5.76 8.55
N PHE A 144 7.67 -6.31 8.83
CA PHE A 144 6.53 -5.50 9.26
C PHE A 144 5.86 -5.96 10.56
N ASN A 145 5.94 -7.22 10.97
CA ASN A 145 5.34 -7.67 12.22
C ASN A 145 6.30 -7.47 13.40
N GLU A 146 5.94 -6.56 14.33
CA GLU A 146 6.79 -6.19 15.47
C GLU A 146 7.11 -7.39 16.35
N ALA A 147 6.16 -8.27 16.62
CA ALA A 147 6.40 -9.45 17.45
C ALA A 147 7.39 -10.42 16.79
N VAL A 148 7.35 -10.58 15.47
CA VAL A 148 8.27 -11.47 14.75
C VAL A 148 9.72 -10.98 14.86
N TYR A 149 9.98 -9.68 14.66
CA TYR A 149 11.37 -9.20 14.69
C TYR A 149 11.87 -8.89 16.11
N THR A 150 10.99 -8.59 17.08
CA THR A 150 11.41 -8.38 18.48
C THR A 150 11.59 -9.67 19.25
N SER A 151 10.80 -10.69 18.98
CA SER A 151 10.94 -12.02 19.59
C SER A 151 11.89 -12.95 18.82
N GLU A 152 12.56 -12.41 17.79
CA GLU A 152 13.51 -13.18 16.95
C GLU A 152 12.93 -14.50 16.42
N ILE A 153 11.64 -14.50 16.03
CA ILE A 153 10.98 -15.70 15.51
C ILE A 153 11.62 -16.05 14.15
N GLU A 154 12.18 -17.25 14.06
CA GLU A 154 12.75 -17.78 12.82
C GLU A 154 11.63 -18.19 11.85
N LEU A 155 11.55 -17.54 10.69
CA LEU A 155 10.55 -17.84 9.66
C LEU A 155 11.11 -18.84 8.66
N ARG A 156 10.38 -19.94 8.42
CA ARG A 156 10.72 -21.06 7.56
C ARG A 156 9.66 -21.23 6.46
N PRO A 157 9.73 -20.45 5.37
CA PRO A 157 8.76 -20.57 4.28
C PRO A 157 8.99 -21.85 3.47
N CYS A 158 7.90 -22.43 2.99
CA CYS A 158 7.90 -23.54 2.04
C CYS A 158 6.57 -23.61 1.28
N ALA A 159 6.50 -24.40 0.21
CA ALA A 159 5.29 -24.59 -0.58
C ALA A 159 4.99 -26.07 -0.82
N TYR A 160 3.70 -26.45 -0.81
CA TYR A 160 3.25 -27.80 -1.08
C TYR A 160 2.20 -27.85 -2.19
N LEU A 161 2.59 -28.40 -3.33
CA LEU A 161 1.75 -28.61 -4.50
C LEU A 161 1.31 -30.08 -4.53
N HIS A 162 0.37 -30.42 -3.68
CA HIS A 162 0.01 -31.83 -3.43
C HIS A 162 -0.60 -32.58 -4.63
N ASN A 163 -1.02 -31.88 -5.69
CA ASN A 163 -1.54 -32.46 -6.93
C ASN A 163 -0.57 -32.41 -8.10
N HIS A 164 0.50 -31.59 -8.01
CA HIS A 164 1.45 -31.40 -9.09
C HIS A 164 2.54 -32.49 -9.08
N PRO A 165 2.70 -33.27 -10.15
CA PRO A 165 3.80 -34.22 -10.25
C PRO A 165 5.14 -33.47 -10.33
N ALA A 166 6.22 -34.17 -10.01
CA ALA A 166 7.56 -33.63 -10.24
C ALA A 166 7.81 -33.51 -11.74
N ASP A 167 8.05 -32.29 -12.22
CA ASP A 167 8.39 -31.97 -13.59
C ASP A 167 9.35 -30.78 -13.67
N ASP A 168 9.86 -30.52 -14.89
CA ASP A 168 10.80 -29.44 -15.14
C ASP A 168 10.13 -28.04 -15.20
N THR A 169 8.83 -27.92 -14.97
CA THR A 169 8.12 -26.62 -14.99
C THR A 169 8.21 -25.92 -13.65
N VAL A 170 7.73 -26.53 -12.57
CA VAL A 170 7.80 -25.94 -11.23
C VAL A 170 9.21 -26.04 -10.61
N ASN A 171 10.03 -27.01 -11.03
CA ASN A 171 11.42 -27.16 -10.58
C ASN A 171 12.43 -26.55 -11.56
N ASN A 172 11.98 -25.69 -12.49
CA ASN A 172 12.85 -25.11 -13.50
C ASN A 172 14.01 -24.33 -12.84
N GLU A 173 15.18 -24.35 -13.46
CA GLU A 173 16.37 -23.65 -12.97
C GLU A 173 16.13 -22.15 -12.76
N ALA A 174 15.27 -21.54 -13.56
CA ALA A 174 14.86 -20.15 -13.40
C ALA A 174 14.26 -19.82 -12.02
N TYR A 175 13.74 -20.81 -11.29
CA TYR A 175 13.17 -20.63 -9.95
C TYR A 175 14.08 -21.13 -8.83
N SER A 176 15.30 -21.62 -9.16
CA SER A 176 16.20 -22.28 -8.20
C SER A 176 16.52 -21.44 -6.97
N ASP A 177 16.68 -20.13 -7.12
CA ASP A 177 17.02 -19.24 -6.01
C ASP A 177 15.83 -19.05 -5.04
N TYR A 178 14.61 -19.06 -5.55
CA TYR A 178 13.41 -19.02 -4.73
C TYR A 178 13.13 -20.36 -4.03
N ILE A 179 13.40 -21.48 -4.73
CA ILE A 179 13.26 -22.83 -4.15
C ILE A 179 14.28 -23.05 -3.02
N LYS A 180 15.49 -22.47 -3.11
CA LYS A 180 16.46 -22.47 -2.00
C LYS A 180 15.97 -21.70 -0.78
N GLN A 181 15.25 -20.59 -1.00
CA GLN A 181 14.68 -19.76 0.08
C GLN A 181 13.42 -20.38 0.71
N ALA A 182 12.60 -21.04 -0.11
CA ALA A 182 11.37 -21.68 0.29
C ALA A 182 11.24 -23.03 -0.45
N PRO A 183 11.65 -24.14 0.17
CA PRO A 183 11.61 -25.46 -0.44
C PRO A 183 10.24 -25.82 -0.99
N LEU A 184 10.24 -26.47 -2.14
CA LEU A 184 9.06 -26.94 -2.85
C LEU A 184 8.84 -28.43 -2.61
N PHE A 185 7.62 -28.79 -2.24
CA PHE A 185 7.16 -30.18 -2.06
C PHE A 185 6.03 -30.46 -3.05
N LEU A 186 6.08 -31.62 -3.69
CA LEU A 186 5.19 -31.98 -4.78
C LEU A 186 4.36 -33.22 -4.44
N LYS A 187 3.59 -33.70 -5.40
CA LYS A 187 2.76 -34.91 -5.25
C LYS A 187 3.61 -36.16 -5.05
N GLY A 188 3.20 -37.01 -4.14
CA GLY A 188 3.77 -38.34 -3.94
C GLY A 188 4.31 -38.58 -2.52
N ASP A 189 4.52 -39.86 -2.21
CA ASP A 189 4.91 -40.27 -0.86
C ASP A 189 6.32 -39.83 -0.48
N ILE A 190 7.25 -39.77 -1.46
CA ILE A 190 8.62 -39.27 -1.24
C ILE A 190 8.55 -37.78 -0.85
N GLU A 191 7.79 -36.99 -1.56
CA GLU A 191 7.64 -35.57 -1.32
C GLU A 191 6.94 -35.27 0.01
N ARG A 192 5.92 -36.06 0.37
CA ARG A 192 5.29 -36.00 1.71
C ARG A 192 6.29 -36.31 2.83
N LYS A 193 7.17 -37.31 2.65
CA LYS A 193 8.22 -37.60 3.63
C LYS A 193 9.23 -36.45 3.72
N ARG A 194 9.58 -35.81 2.60
CA ARG A 194 10.46 -34.64 2.59
C ARG A 194 9.83 -33.46 3.35
N LEU A 195 8.54 -33.16 3.10
CA LEU A 195 7.79 -32.13 3.84
C LEU A 195 7.77 -32.44 5.36
N ARG A 196 7.47 -33.68 5.73
CA ARG A 196 7.50 -34.16 7.11
C ARG A 196 8.85 -33.93 7.77
N SER A 197 9.93 -34.38 7.12
CA SER A 197 11.29 -34.19 7.62
C SER A 197 11.63 -32.71 7.77
N PHE A 198 11.18 -31.84 6.84
CA PHE A 198 11.36 -30.41 6.93
C PHE A 198 10.65 -29.83 8.16
N VAL A 199 9.40 -30.25 8.42
CA VAL A 199 8.67 -29.81 9.61
C VAL A 199 9.34 -30.31 10.89
N ALA A 200 9.67 -31.60 10.98
CA ALA A 200 10.33 -32.21 12.14
C ALA A 200 11.74 -31.63 12.40
N GLN A 201 12.43 -31.14 11.37
CA GLN A 201 13.71 -30.46 11.53
C GLN A 201 13.59 -29.09 12.19
N HIS A 202 12.54 -28.34 11.90
CA HIS A 202 12.38 -26.97 12.34
C HIS A 202 11.46 -26.79 13.55
N ILE A 203 10.62 -27.80 13.85
CA ILE A 203 9.72 -27.84 15.00
C ILE A 203 10.03 -29.10 15.81
N LYS A 204 10.89 -28.96 16.81
CA LYS A 204 11.28 -30.05 17.72
C LYS A 204 10.44 -30.10 18.99
N TYR A 205 9.91 -28.96 19.40
CA TYR A 205 9.07 -28.85 20.59
C TYR A 205 7.85 -28.01 20.25
N GLY A 206 6.71 -28.41 20.80
CA GLY A 206 5.49 -27.65 20.65
C GLY A 206 5.47 -26.38 21.51
N ASP A 207 4.52 -25.51 21.24
CA ASP A 207 4.32 -24.22 21.89
C ASP A 207 2.88 -24.03 22.39
N ALA A 208 2.04 -25.08 22.28
CA ALA A 208 0.61 -25.03 22.59
C ALA A 208 -0.10 -23.84 21.89
N ALA A 209 0.29 -23.53 20.66
CA ALA A 209 -0.19 -22.41 19.83
C ALA A 209 0.07 -21.01 20.41
N THR A 210 0.94 -20.85 21.39
CA THR A 210 1.24 -19.53 22.03
C THR A 210 1.97 -18.60 21.08
N LEU A 211 2.85 -19.09 20.21
CA LEU A 211 3.55 -18.26 19.22
C LEU A 211 2.58 -17.71 18.15
N ILE A 212 1.51 -18.43 17.87
CA ILE A 212 0.44 -17.94 16.98
C ILE A 212 -0.20 -16.68 17.58
N GLU A 213 -0.49 -16.68 18.88
CA GLU A 213 -1.07 -15.53 19.58
C GLU A 213 -0.11 -14.34 19.59
N VAL A 214 1.19 -14.59 19.78
CA VAL A 214 2.24 -13.58 19.71
C VAL A 214 2.28 -12.94 18.32
N VAL A 215 2.23 -13.73 17.25
CA VAL A 215 2.25 -13.23 15.86
C VAL A 215 0.94 -12.52 15.50
N GLU A 216 -0.20 -13.05 15.94
CA GLU A 216 -1.52 -12.45 15.68
C GLU A 216 -1.68 -11.10 16.39
N SER A 217 -1.22 -10.98 17.63
CA SER A 217 -1.23 -9.74 18.41
C SER A 217 -0.11 -8.77 18.01
N GLY A 218 0.84 -9.21 17.19
CA GLY A 218 1.96 -8.40 16.73
C GLY A 218 1.51 -7.17 15.97
N ARG A 219 1.86 -5.98 16.48
CA ARG A 219 1.58 -4.73 15.76
C ARG A 219 2.35 -4.70 14.45
N ILE A 220 1.69 -4.20 13.41
CA ILE A 220 2.37 -4.01 12.14
C ILE A 220 3.07 -2.66 12.18
N ARG A 221 4.38 -2.71 12.15
CA ARG A 221 5.25 -1.54 12.08
C ARG A 221 6.27 -1.76 10.97
N PRO A 222 6.21 -0.95 9.89
CA PRO A 222 7.24 -1.03 8.87
C PRO A 222 8.61 -0.80 9.51
N SER A 223 9.53 -1.72 9.29
CA SER A 223 10.88 -1.62 9.83
C SER A 223 11.69 -0.49 9.18
N LYS A 224 11.29 -0.05 7.97
CA LYS A 224 12.00 0.97 7.18
C LYS A 224 11.03 1.82 6.36
N ALA A 225 11.31 3.12 6.28
CA ALA A 225 10.61 3.99 5.33
C ALA A 225 11.19 3.80 3.92
N LEU A 226 10.32 3.86 2.90
CA LEU A 226 10.73 3.72 1.50
C LEU A 226 11.86 4.69 1.11
N ALA A 227 11.77 5.95 1.53
CA ALA A 227 12.78 6.95 1.23
C ALA A 227 14.14 6.68 1.89
N GLU A 228 14.16 6.00 3.04
CA GLU A 228 15.39 5.60 3.72
C GLU A 228 16.05 4.40 3.05
N SER A 229 15.25 3.53 2.45
CA SER A 229 15.73 2.31 1.80
C SER A 229 16.24 2.54 0.37
N LEU A 230 15.82 3.61 -0.28
CA LEU A 230 16.15 3.89 -1.69
C LEU A 230 17.68 3.85 -1.97
N SER A 231 18.48 4.43 -1.08
CA SER A 231 19.96 4.44 -1.22
C SER A 231 20.58 3.04 -1.22
N LYS A 232 20.00 2.11 -0.45
CA LYS A 232 20.46 0.72 -0.38
C LYS A 232 19.98 -0.09 -1.57
N MET A 233 18.77 0.17 -2.06
CA MET A 233 18.21 -0.45 -3.26
C MET A 233 19.08 -0.16 -4.49
N ILE A 234 19.51 1.08 -4.67
CA ILE A 234 20.40 1.47 -5.78
C ILE A 234 21.74 0.75 -5.71
N LYS A 235 22.23 0.45 -4.50
CA LYS A 235 23.45 -0.38 -4.30
C LYS A 235 23.23 -1.88 -4.53
N GLY A 236 22.03 -2.32 -4.89
CA GLY A 236 21.69 -3.70 -5.18
C GLY A 236 21.12 -4.50 -4.02
N ASN A 237 20.88 -3.88 -2.87
CA ASN A 237 20.23 -4.55 -1.75
C ASN A 237 18.72 -4.60 -1.97
N GLN A 238 18.10 -5.75 -1.77
CA GLN A 238 16.64 -5.90 -1.75
C GLN A 238 16.11 -5.37 -0.41
N GLU A 239 15.59 -4.15 -0.40
CA GLU A 239 15.03 -3.53 0.81
C GLU A 239 13.53 -3.78 0.97
N PHE A 240 12.81 -3.94 -0.13
CA PHE A 240 11.41 -4.29 -0.16
C PHE A 240 11.20 -5.47 -1.09
N VAL A 241 10.62 -6.54 -0.57
CA VAL A 241 10.19 -7.68 -1.37
C VAL A 241 8.80 -7.36 -1.92
N LEU A 242 8.68 -7.40 -3.24
CA LEU A 242 7.39 -7.21 -3.91
C LEU A 242 6.53 -8.45 -3.70
N ILE A 243 5.30 -8.29 -3.30
CA ILE A 243 4.40 -9.41 -3.05
C ILE A 243 3.32 -9.50 -4.14
N ASP A 244 2.95 -10.72 -4.48
CA ASP A 244 1.84 -11.08 -5.37
C ASP A 244 1.66 -10.12 -6.56
N ASP A 245 0.59 -9.30 -6.54
CA ASP A 245 0.25 -8.39 -7.63
C ASP A 245 1.36 -7.39 -7.93
N GLN A 246 2.07 -6.91 -6.90
CA GLN A 246 3.22 -6.00 -7.09
C GLN A 246 4.33 -6.68 -7.90
N LYS A 247 4.63 -7.96 -7.61
CA LYS A 247 5.63 -8.74 -8.37
C LYS A 247 5.18 -8.96 -9.80
N VAL A 248 3.93 -9.35 -10.02
CA VAL A 248 3.36 -9.55 -11.36
C VAL A 248 3.39 -8.26 -12.17
N VAL A 249 2.94 -7.15 -11.59
CA VAL A 249 2.96 -5.83 -12.25
C VAL A 249 4.38 -5.40 -12.57
N TYR A 250 5.30 -5.53 -11.61
CA TYR A 250 6.71 -5.19 -11.78
C TYR A 250 7.35 -5.94 -12.96
N GLU A 251 7.21 -7.27 -13.01
CA GLU A 251 7.77 -8.09 -14.09
C GLU A 251 7.10 -7.81 -15.45
N SER A 252 5.79 -7.55 -15.42
CA SER A 252 5.07 -7.21 -16.65
C SER A 252 5.51 -5.86 -17.21
N VAL A 253 5.77 -4.88 -16.35
CA VAL A 253 6.34 -3.59 -16.78
C VAL A 253 7.75 -3.76 -17.32
N LEU A 254 8.62 -4.54 -16.66
CA LEU A 254 9.98 -4.80 -17.12
C LEU A 254 9.99 -5.45 -18.51
N SER A 255 9.20 -6.51 -18.70
CA SER A 255 9.08 -7.19 -19.99
C SER A 255 8.54 -6.24 -21.08
N THR A 256 7.50 -5.47 -20.78
CA THR A 256 6.91 -4.54 -21.74
C THR A 256 7.87 -3.39 -22.09
N ALA A 257 8.57 -2.84 -21.10
CA ALA A 257 9.50 -1.72 -21.28
C ALA A 257 10.69 -2.10 -22.17
N THR A 258 11.21 -3.32 -22.01
CA THR A 258 12.34 -3.81 -22.83
C THR A 258 11.97 -4.09 -24.28
N THR A 259 10.68 -4.30 -24.59
CA THR A 259 10.17 -4.55 -25.94
C THR A 259 9.58 -3.32 -26.62
N ALA A 260 9.45 -2.20 -25.90
CA ALA A 260 8.94 -0.96 -26.45
C ALA A 260 9.93 -0.32 -27.42
N THR A 261 9.43 0.14 -28.56
CA THR A 261 10.20 0.83 -29.60
C THR A 261 9.47 2.10 -30.04
N GLU A 262 10.13 2.92 -30.86
CA GLU A 262 9.49 4.10 -31.46
C GLU A 262 8.26 3.74 -32.29
N ALA A 263 8.32 2.63 -33.02
CA ALA A 263 7.21 2.14 -33.86
C ALA A 263 6.11 1.44 -33.05
N THR A 264 6.45 0.90 -31.85
CA THR A 264 5.52 0.16 -31.00
C THR A 264 5.49 0.74 -29.59
N LYS A 265 5.00 1.98 -29.48
CA LYS A 265 4.85 2.65 -28.18
C LYS A 265 3.96 1.86 -27.23
N LYS A 266 4.31 1.91 -25.96
CA LYS A 266 3.57 1.25 -24.89
C LYS A 266 3.14 2.26 -23.82
N VAL A 267 1.90 2.14 -23.39
CA VAL A 267 1.37 2.88 -22.24
C VAL A 267 0.81 1.89 -21.23
N ILE A 268 1.33 1.94 -20.02
CA ILE A 268 0.92 1.07 -18.92
C ILE A 268 0.25 1.93 -17.86
N ILE A 269 -0.96 1.56 -17.46
CA ILE A 269 -1.72 2.21 -16.40
C ILE A 269 -1.78 1.26 -15.22
N ILE A 270 -1.27 1.71 -14.07
CA ILE A 270 -1.28 0.95 -12.81
C ILE A 270 -2.18 1.69 -11.84
N GLU A 271 -3.39 1.17 -11.69
CA GLU A 271 -4.39 1.69 -10.76
C GLU A 271 -4.19 1.06 -9.38
N GLY A 272 -4.36 1.85 -8.32
CA GLY A 272 -4.33 1.33 -6.95
C GLY A 272 -4.64 2.43 -5.95
N GLY A 273 -5.31 2.07 -4.88
CA GLY A 273 -5.66 2.98 -3.78
C GLY A 273 -4.46 3.51 -2.99
N PRO A 274 -4.69 4.33 -1.96
CA PRO A 274 -3.63 4.78 -1.07
C PRO A 274 -2.97 3.58 -0.39
N GLY A 275 -1.63 3.51 -0.36
CA GLY A 275 -0.91 2.45 0.35
C GLY A 275 -0.80 1.10 -0.36
N THR A 276 -1.21 0.97 -1.62
CA THR A 276 -1.06 -0.29 -2.37
C THR A 276 0.37 -0.55 -2.86
N GLY A 277 1.31 0.33 -2.54
CA GLY A 277 2.73 0.17 -2.92
C GLY A 277 3.08 0.70 -4.30
N LYS A 278 2.26 1.56 -4.92
CA LYS A 278 2.55 2.20 -6.22
C LYS A 278 3.96 2.77 -6.29
N SER A 279 4.32 3.61 -5.32
CA SER A 279 5.66 4.24 -5.27
C SER A 279 6.78 3.21 -5.01
N VAL A 280 6.51 2.14 -4.26
CA VAL A 280 7.46 1.03 -4.07
C VAL A 280 7.77 0.35 -5.40
N VAL A 281 6.73 0.00 -6.16
CA VAL A 281 6.89 -0.60 -7.50
C VAL A 281 7.61 0.37 -8.44
N ALA A 282 7.23 1.65 -8.45
CA ALA A 282 7.85 2.66 -9.32
C ALA A 282 9.36 2.85 -9.05
N ILE A 283 9.76 2.87 -7.76
CA ILE A 283 11.17 3.00 -7.40
C ILE A 283 11.96 1.74 -7.72
N ASN A 284 11.42 0.54 -7.48
CA ASN A 284 12.06 -0.71 -7.87
C ASN A 284 12.27 -0.78 -9.39
N LEU A 285 11.26 -0.36 -10.17
CA LEU A 285 11.36 -0.26 -11.64
C LEU A 285 12.44 0.75 -12.07
N LEU A 286 12.48 1.92 -11.46
CA LEU A 286 13.50 2.93 -11.76
C LEU A 286 14.91 2.36 -11.60
N VAL A 287 15.17 1.70 -10.47
CA VAL A 287 16.47 1.09 -10.18
C VAL A 287 16.82 0.01 -11.19
N GLU A 288 15.91 -0.92 -11.45
CA GLU A 288 16.18 -2.07 -12.32
C GLU A 288 16.32 -1.67 -13.80
N LEU A 289 15.43 -0.81 -14.31
CA LEU A 289 15.51 -0.32 -15.69
C LEU A 289 16.80 0.48 -15.93
N THR A 290 17.21 1.29 -14.95
CA THR A 290 18.49 2.02 -15.02
C THR A 290 19.68 1.06 -15.01
N LYS A 291 19.66 -0.01 -14.19
CA LYS A 291 20.71 -1.05 -14.20
C LYS A 291 20.80 -1.78 -15.55
N ARG A 292 19.68 -1.96 -16.25
CA ARG A 292 19.63 -2.54 -17.60
C ARG A 292 20.07 -1.57 -18.69
N GLY A 293 20.50 -0.35 -18.34
CA GLY A 293 20.99 0.66 -19.27
C GLY A 293 19.91 1.43 -20.02
N LEU A 294 18.64 1.29 -19.61
CA LEU A 294 17.54 2.03 -20.22
C LEU A 294 17.48 3.47 -19.68
N LEU A 295 17.31 4.45 -20.53
CA LEU A 295 17.13 5.84 -20.15
C LEU A 295 15.76 6.02 -19.50
N THR A 296 15.76 5.90 -18.17
CA THR A 296 14.53 5.88 -17.35
C THR A 296 14.49 7.09 -16.42
N LYS A 297 13.31 7.70 -16.27
CA LYS A 297 13.09 8.81 -15.34
C LYS A 297 11.81 8.61 -14.52
N TYR A 298 11.93 8.85 -13.21
CA TYR A 298 10.78 8.93 -12.29
C TYR A 298 10.23 10.36 -12.30
N ILE A 299 8.94 10.47 -12.52
CA ILE A 299 8.24 11.75 -12.67
C ILE A 299 7.18 11.85 -11.58
N SER A 300 7.14 12.98 -10.90
CA SER A 300 6.03 13.34 -10.02
C SER A 300 5.80 14.84 -10.12
N LYS A 301 4.54 15.25 -10.23
CA LYS A 301 4.17 16.67 -10.18
C LYS A 301 4.56 17.29 -8.85
N ASN A 302 4.34 16.58 -7.75
CA ASN A 302 4.63 17.07 -6.42
C ASN A 302 6.15 17.15 -6.18
N ALA A 303 6.63 18.28 -5.70
CA ALA A 303 8.06 18.49 -5.43
C ALA A 303 8.55 17.77 -4.16
N ALA A 304 7.69 17.59 -3.16
CA ALA A 304 8.08 17.04 -1.86
C ALA A 304 8.64 15.60 -1.93
N PRO A 305 7.99 14.60 -2.56
CA PRO A 305 8.58 13.27 -2.69
C PRO A 305 9.93 13.29 -3.40
N ARG A 306 10.03 14.06 -4.52
CA ARG A 306 11.29 14.18 -5.27
C ARG A 306 12.41 14.79 -4.44
N ALA A 307 12.12 15.81 -3.63
CA ALA A 307 13.10 16.45 -2.75
C ALA A 307 13.58 15.49 -1.66
N VAL A 308 12.68 14.72 -1.05
CA VAL A 308 13.02 13.71 -0.06
C VAL A 308 13.91 12.62 -0.66
N TYR A 309 13.56 12.07 -1.82
CA TYR A 309 14.40 11.07 -2.51
C TYR A 309 15.77 11.66 -2.87
N LYS A 310 15.83 12.87 -3.44
CA LYS A 310 17.09 13.56 -3.75
C LYS A 310 17.96 13.74 -2.50
N ALA A 311 17.41 14.23 -1.40
CA ALA A 311 18.15 14.45 -0.15
C ALA A 311 18.75 13.15 0.40
N ARG A 312 18.02 12.03 0.32
CA ARG A 312 18.51 10.71 0.77
C ARG A 312 19.59 10.14 -0.13
N LEU A 313 19.53 10.41 -1.44
CA LEU A 313 20.48 9.91 -2.43
C LEU A 313 21.77 10.73 -2.53
N THR A 314 21.77 12.01 -2.15
CA THR A 314 22.95 12.90 -2.24
C THR A 314 24.18 12.36 -1.50
N ARG A 315 23.98 11.47 -0.52
CA ARG A 315 25.08 10.77 0.17
C ARG A 315 25.67 9.58 -0.60
N THR A 316 25.02 9.15 -1.69
CA THR A 316 25.33 7.90 -2.39
C THR A 316 25.65 8.12 -3.87
N LEU A 317 24.99 9.06 -4.53
CA LEU A 317 25.09 9.35 -5.94
C LEU A 317 25.50 10.82 -6.18
N LYS A 318 26.08 11.10 -7.36
CA LYS A 318 26.37 12.46 -7.77
C LYS A 318 25.08 13.22 -8.07
N GLN A 319 25.09 14.53 -7.82
CA GLN A 319 23.92 15.39 -8.05
C GLN A 319 23.39 15.35 -9.50
N THR A 320 24.30 15.17 -10.46
CA THR A 320 23.94 15.02 -11.89
C THR A 320 23.18 13.74 -12.17
N GLU A 321 23.60 12.62 -11.57
CA GLU A 321 22.92 11.32 -11.71
C GLU A 321 21.51 11.40 -11.12
N ILE A 322 21.38 11.97 -9.91
CA ILE A 322 20.09 12.16 -9.25
C ILE A 322 19.15 13.03 -10.10
N SER A 323 19.68 14.13 -10.69
CA SER A 323 18.87 15.03 -11.52
C SER A 323 18.37 14.37 -12.80
N ASN A 324 19.12 13.39 -13.32
CA ASN A 324 18.72 12.61 -14.48
C ASN A 324 17.64 11.56 -14.14
N MET A 325 17.64 11.06 -12.91
CA MET A 325 16.68 10.03 -12.47
C MET A 325 15.31 10.60 -12.06
N PHE A 326 15.22 11.87 -11.63
CA PHE A 326 13.99 12.46 -11.09
C PHE A 326 13.61 13.75 -11.82
N GLY A 327 12.36 13.85 -12.23
CA GLY A 327 11.83 15.01 -12.94
C GLY A 327 10.44 15.46 -12.48
N GLY A 328 10.09 16.71 -12.80
CA GLY A 328 8.73 17.24 -12.70
C GLY A 328 7.93 16.94 -13.95
N SER A 329 6.59 16.85 -13.84
CA SER A 329 5.70 16.58 -14.98
C SER A 329 5.74 17.65 -16.09
N GLY A 330 6.11 18.88 -15.79
CA GLY A 330 6.23 19.97 -16.77
C GLY A 330 7.58 20.06 -17.49
N ALA A 331 8.44 19.05 -17.38
CA ALA A 331 9.76 19.08 -17.99
C ALA A 331 9.80 18.56 -19.45
N PHE A 332 8.65 18.21 -20.03
CA PHE A 332 8.57 17.50 -21.31
C PHE A 332 7.98 18.32 -22.47
N ILE A 333 7.73 19.61 -22.28
CA ILE A 333 7.07 20.52 -23.24
C ILE A 333 7.80 20.57 -24.58
N GLU A 334 9.13 20.69 -24.55
CA GLU A 334 9.99 20.80 -25.74
C GLU A 334 10.89 19.55 -25.91
N THR A 335 10.51 18.44 -25.28
CA THR A 335 11.29 17.21 -25.35
C THR A 335 11.03 16.53 -26.70
N GLU A 336 12.11 16.15 -27.39
CA GLU A 336 12.03 15.35 -28.62
C GLU A 336 11.28 14.05 -28.39
N ALA A 337 10.59 13.58 -29.42
CA ALA A 337 9.84 12.33 -29.35
C ALA A 337 10.77 11.15 -29.09
N ASN A 338 10.33 10.22 -28.22
CA ASN A 338 10.99 8.94 -27.94
C ASN A 338 12.39 9.01 -27.34
N ILE A 339 12.79 10.17 -26.77
CA ILE A 339 14.14 10.33 -26.20
C ILE A 339 14.34 9.43 -24.98
N PHE A 340 13.28 9.20 -24.20
CA PHE A 340 13.32 8.28 -23.05
C PHE A 340 12.88 6.87 -23.45
N ASP A 341 13.58 5.88 -22.96
CA ASP A 341 13.11 4.50 -23.07
C ASP A 341 11.87 4.30 -22.18
N VAL A 342 11.94 4.77 -20.92
CA VAL A 342 10.83 4.62 -19.96
C VAL A 342 10.62 5.88 -19.12
N LEU A 343 9.38 6.33 -19.01
CA LEU A 343 8.95 7.34 -18.05
C LEU A 343 7.99 6.73 -17.03
N LEU A 344 8.38 6.79 -15.75
CA LEU A 344 7.59 6.29 -14.62
C LEU A 344 6.90 7.47 -13.94
N VAL A 345 5.60 7.62 -14.12
CA VAL A 345 4.82 8.76 -13.65
C VAL A 345 4.06 8.38 -12.38
N ASP A 346 4.57 8.80 -11.23
CA ASP A 346 3.90 8.59 -9.95
C ASP A 346 2.93 9.72 -9.63
N GLU A 347 1.87 9.42 -8.91
CA GLU A 347 0.75 10.33 -8.62
C GLU A 347 0.17 10.94 -9.91
N ALA A 348 -0.06 10.10 -10.93
CA ALA A 348 -0.48 10.56 -12.27
C ALA A 348 -1.83 11.30 -12.26
N HIS A 349 -2.68 11.06 -11.25
CA HIS A 349 -3.93 11.82 -11.06
C HIS A 349 -3.70 13.32 -10.86
N ARG A 350 -2.46 13.74 -10.55
CA ARG A 350 -2.08 15.14 -10.32
C ARG A 350 -1.62 15.87 -11.60
N LEU A 351 -1.51 15.21 -12.74
CA LEU A 351 -1.10 15.83 -13.99
C LEU A 351 -2.07 16.95 -14.40
N ASN A 352 -1.53 17.98 -15.03
CA ASN A 352 -2.28 19.16 -15.50
C ASN A 352 -2.35 19.20 -17.02
N GLU A 353 -3.30 19.96 -17.53
CA GLU A 353 -3.37 20.27 -18.95
C GLU A 353 -2.12 21.04 -19.37
N LYS A 354 -1.84 22.17 -18.71
CA LYS A 354 -0.69 23.02 -19.04
C LYS A 354 0.30 23.13 -17.90
N SER A 355 1.52 23.38 -18.24
CA SER A 355 2.65 23.60 -17.33
C SER A 355 2.93 25.10 -17.12
N GLY A 356 3.91 25.39 -16.25
CA GLY A 356 4.34 26.76 -15.93
C GLY A 356 3.55 27.40 -14.80
N LEU A 357 4.09 28.50 -14.26
CA LEU A 357 3.52 29.20 -13.11
C LEU A 357 2.10 29.73 -13.37
N TYR A 358 1.83 30.10 -14.61
CA TYR A 358 0.54 30.64 -15.07
C TYR A 358 -0.29 29.63 -15.90
N ALA A 359 0.09 28.35 -15.91
CA ALA A 359 -0.54 27.32 -16.73
C ALA A 359 -0.64 27.72 -18.23
N ASN A 360 0.44 28.28 -18.77
CA ASN A 360 0.51 28.85 -20.12
C ASN A 360 1.57 28.19 -21.02
N LEU A 361 2.26 27.15 -20.51
CA LEU A 361 3.30 26.44 -21.23
C LEU A 361 2.84 25.02 -21.57
N GLY A 362 3.19 24.55 -22.76
CA GLY A 362 2.83 23.23 -23.25
C GLY A 362 1.34 23.10 -23.66
N GLU A 363 0.95 21.90 -24.01
CA GLU A 363 -0.41 21.56 -24.42
C GLU A 363 -1.13 20.69 -23.38
N ASN A 364 -0.52 19.54 -23.06
CA ASN A 364 -1.10 18.55 -22.15
C ASN A 364 0.02 17.64 -21.60
N GLN A 365 0.19 17.62 -20.28
CA GLN A 365 1.28 16.87 -19.64
C GLN A 365 1.21 15.36 -19.91
N ILE A 366 0.02 14.79 -20.05
CA ILE A 366 -0.14 13.35 -20.40
C ILE A 366 0.37 13.12 -21.83
N LYS A 367 -0.05 13.96 -22.78
CA LYS A 367 0.37 13.91 -24.18
C LYS A 367 1.90 14.06 -24.31
N GLU A 368 2.47 15.09 -23.65
CA GLU A 368 3.88 15.41 -23.68
C GLU A 368 4.74 14.25 -23.14
N ILE A 369 4.33 13.63 -22.04
CA ILE A 369 5.00 12.45 -21.46
C ILE A 369 4.95 11.25 -22.41
N ILE A 370 3.77 10.95 -22.99
CA ILE A 370 3.62 9.84 -23.93
C ILE A 370 4.46 10.09 -25.19
N GLN A 371 4.52 11.32 -25.69
CA GLN A 371 5.32 11.64 -26.87
C GLN A 371 6.82 11.48 -26.61
N SER A 372 7.29 11.86 -25.43
CA SER A 372 8.72 11.89 -25.07
C SER A 372 9.32 10.50 -24.79
N SER A 373 8.52 9.43 -24.69
CA SER A 373 9.02 8.10 -24.34
C SER A 373 8.51 6.99 -25.23
N LYS A 374 9.26 5.88 -25.29
CA LYS A 374 8.86 4.62 -25.94
C LYS A 374 7.86 3.87 -25.06
N CYS A 375 8.07 3.90 -23.73
CA CYS A 375 7.15 3.32 -22.75
C CYS A 375 6.83 4.34 -21.66
N SER A 376 5.54 4.62 -21.43
CA SER A 376 5.07 5.47 -20.34
C SER A 376 4.27 4.63 -19.33
N VAL A 377 4.64 4.70 -18.06
CA VAL A 377 3.98 3.96 -16.97
C VAL A 377 3.33 4.96 -16.03
N PHE A 378 2.01 4.93 -15.91
CA PHE A 378 1.23 5.85 -15.08
C PHE A 378 0.70 5.13 -13.84
N PHE A 379 1.20 5.50 -12.66
CA PHE A 379 0.67 5.07 -11.37
C PHE A 379 -0.40 6.06 -10.92
N ILE A 380 -1.64 5.59 -10.80
CA ILE A 380 -2.80 6.47 -10.63
C ILE A 380 -3.73 6.01 -9.51
N ASP A 381 -4.36 7.01 -8.85
CA ASP A 381 -5.49 6.85 -7.93
C ASP A 381 -6.43 8.05 -8.14
N GLU A 382 -7.47 7.88 -8.92
CA GLU A 382 -8.39 8.99 -9.25
C GLU A 382 -9.06 9.59 -8.01
N SER A 383 -9.22 8.83 -6.93
CA SER A 383 -9.80 9.31 -5.67
C SER A 383 -8.89 10.27 -4.88
N GLN A 384 -7.63 10.44 -5.30
CA GLN A 384 -6.68 11.39 -4.69
C GLN A 384 -6.53 12.71 -5.46
N ARG A 385 -7.45 13.02 -6.37
CA ARG A 385 -7.51 14.35 -6.99
C ARG A 385 -7.92 15.39 -5.96
N VAL A 386 -7.12 16.45 -5.83
CA VAL A 386 -7.33 17.52 -4.82
C VAL A 386 -7.36 18.92 -5.43
N THR A 387 -7.29 19.04 -6.78
CA THR A 387 -7.51 20.29 -7.50
C THR A 387 -8.35 20.06 -8.75
N LEU A 388 -9.12 21.07 -9.16
CA LEU A 388 -9.91 20.99 -10.41
C LEU A 388 -9.02 20.96 -11.66
N SER A 389 -7.81 21.48 -11.57
CA SER A 389 -6.82 21.44 -12.66
C SER A 389 -6.14 20.09 -12.84
N ASP A 390 -6.38 19.11 -11.94
CA ASP A 390 -5.85 17.76 -12.06
C ASP A 390 -6.62 17.01 -13.14
N ILE A 391 -6.01 16.81 -14.33
CA ILE A 391 -6.63 16.11 -15.48
C ILE A 391 -6.31 14.62 -15.51
N GLY A 392 -5.43 14.14 -14.62
CA GLY A 392 -5.00 12.75 -14.59
C GLY A 392 -6.15 11.80 -14.29
N ARG A 393 -6.75 11.27 -15.35
CA ARG A 393 -7.79 10.24 -15.34
C ARG A 393 -7.41 9.12 -16.29
N ILE A 394 -7.82 7.90 -15.97
CA ILE A 394 -7.59 6.72 -16.83
C ILE A 394 -8.13 6.98 -18.24
N ALA A 395 -9.30 7.59 -18.35
CA ALA A 395 -9.91 7.94 -19.64
C ALA A 395 -9.03 8.91 -20.47
N GLU A 396 -8.46 9.94 -19.84
CA GLU A 396 -7.60 10.90 -20.54
C GLU A 396 -6.25 10.27 -20.95
N ILE A 397 -5.67 9.41 -20.10
CA ILE A 397 -4.45 8.68 -20.44
C ILE A 397 -4.71 7.77 -21.65
N LYS A 398 -5.81 7.01 -21.66
CA LYS A 398 -6.18 6.14 -22.78
C LYS A 398 -6.37 6.94 -24.06
N LYS A 399 -7.12 8.04 -24.03
CA LYS A 399 -7.38 8.93 -25.17
C LYS A 399 -6.07 9.43 -25.82
N HIS A 400 -5.10 9.90 -25.03
CA HIS A 400 -3.82 10.38 -25.55
C HIS A 400 -2.91 9.23 -26.02
N ALA A 401 -2.97 8.08 -25.37
CA ALA A 401 -2.26 6.88 -25.80
C ALA A 401 -2.75 6.39 -27.17
N GLU A 402 -4.06 6.27 -27.34
CA GLU A 402 -4.69 5.88 -28.60
C GLU A 402 -4.36 6.87 -29.73
N ALA A 403 -4.43 8.18 -29.45
CA ALA A 403 -4.07 9.23 -30.41
C ALA A 403 -2.59 9.16 -30.83
N SER A 404 -1.70 8.59 -29.99
CA SER A 404 -0.28 8.37 -30.32
C SER A 404 0.01 7.00 -30.95
N GLY A 405 -0.99 6.16 -31.17
CA GLY A 405 -0.84 4.79 -31.68
C GLY A 405 -0.22 3.82 -30.66
N ALA A 406 -0.21 4.16 -29.36
CA ALA A 406 0.37 3.33 -28.34
C ALA A 406 -0.55 2.17 -27.93
N VAL A 407 0.05 1.00 -27.63
CA VAL A 407 -0.67 -0.13 -27.04
C VAL A 407 -0.83 0.13 -25.55
N VAL A 408 -2.08 0.11 -25.08
CA VAL A 408 -2.43 0.37 -23.69
C VAL A 408 -2.65 -0.94 -22.93
N THR A 409 -1.98 -1.07 -21.77
CA THR A 409 -2.20 -2.18 -20.83
C THR A 409 -2.55 -1.60 -19.46
N LYS A 410 -3.54 -2.19 -18.78
CA LYS A 410 -3.96 -1.78 -17.44
C LYS A 410 -3.73 -2.91 -16.45
N TYR A 411 -3.17 -2.54 -15.29
CA TYR A 411 -3.03 -3.40 -14.11
C TYR A 411 -3.66 -2.74 -12.90
N GLU A 412 -3.97 -3.55 -11.90
CA GLU A 412 -4.51 -3.09 -10.62
C GLU A 412 -3.64 -3.62 -9.47
N LEU A 413 -3.35 -2.76 -8.49
CA LEU A 413 -2.72 -3.11 -7.23
C LEU A 413 -3.79 -3.11 -6.14
N ALA A 414 -4.29 -4.29 -5.78
CA ALA A 414 -5.38 -4.43 -4.83
C ALA A 414 -4.90 -4.46 -3.36
N SER A 415 -3.64 -4.86 -3.09
CA SER A 415 -3.13 -5.04 -1.73
C SER A 415 -2.85 -3.72 -1.03
N GLN A 416 -3.47 -3.49 0.13
CA GLN A 416 -3.31 -2.28 0.95
C GLN A 416 -2.26 -2.49 2.05
N PHE A 417 -1.31 -1.54 2.21
CA PHE A 417 -0.21 -1.56 3.19
C PHE A 417 -0.13 -0.31 4.07
N ARG A 418 -1.07 0.63 3.91
CA ARG A 418 -1.13 1.87 4.68
C ARG A 418 -2.27 1.82 5.70
N CYS A 419 -2.28 2.73 6.67
CA CYS A 419 -3.35 2.85 7.65
C CYS A 419 -3.62 1.55 8.41
N GLY A 420 -2.56 0.91 8.90
CA GLY A 420 -2.71 -0.39 9.54
C GLY A 420 -3.09 -1.53 8.57
N GLY A 421 -3.05 -1.32 7.23
CA GLY A 421 -3.52 -2.27 6.20
C GLY A 421 -5.01 -2.51 6.22
N SER A 422 -5.73 -1.68 6.96
CA SER A 422 -7.15 -1.81 7.15
C SER A 422 -7.90 -1.28 5.92
N ASP A 423 -8.31 -2.18 5.04
CA ASP A 423 -9.36 -1.89 4.05
C ASP A 423 -10.64 -1.40 4.78
N GLY A 424 -10.82 -1.83 6.02
CA GLY A 424 -11.86 -1.38 6.93
C GLY A 424 -11.76 0.12 7.20
N TYR A 425 -10.57 0.64 7.54
CA TYR A 425 -10.38 2.07 7.77
C TYR A 425 -10.67 2.92 6.54
N LEU A 426 -10.17 2.54 5.36
CA LEU A 426 -10.43 3.29 4.14
C LEU A 426 -11.90 3.26 3.73
N SER A 427 -12.54 2.10 3.84
CA SER A 427 -13.97 1.95 3.57
C SER A 427 -14.82 2.72 4.57
N TRP A 428 -14.46 2.66 5.86
CA TRP A 428 -15.08 3.46 6.91
C TRP A 428 -14.90 4.97 6.64
N LEU A 429 -13.70 5.40 6.28
CA LEU A 429 -13.41 6.80 6.01
C LEU A 429 -14.18 7.32 4.79
N ASP A 430 -14.28 6.52 3.71
CA ASP A 430 -15.08 6.85 2.53
C ASP A 430 -16.56 7.01 2.89
N ASN A 431 -17.09 6.14 3.76
CA ASN A 431 -18.47 6.23 4.25
C ASN A 431 -18.66 7.45 5.15
N THR A 432 -17.78 7.65 6.12
CA THR A 432 -17.84 8.75 7.09
C THR A 432 -17.70 10.12 6.41
N LEU A 433 -16.87 10.25 5.38
CA LEU A 433 -16.77 11.48 4.58
C LEU A 433 -17.89 11.64 3.55
N GLY A 434 -18.80 10.66 3.44
CA GLY A 434 -19.88 10.67 2.44
C GLY A 434 -19.35 10.69 0.99
N ILE A 435 -18.23 9.98 0.74
CA ILE A 435 -17.66 9.79 -0.62
C ILE A 435 -18.40 8.66 -1.32
N ARG A 436 -18.58 7.54 -0.63
CA ARG A 436 -19.37 6.38 -1.08
C ARG A 436 -19.93 5.62 0.12
N GLU A 437 -21.08 5.04 -0.04
CA GLU A 437 -21.63 4.12 0.96
C GLU A 437 -20.83 2.82 0.99
N THR A 438 -20.51 2.36 2.19
CA THR A 438 -19.79 1.10 2.42
C THR A 438 -20.44 0.32 3.56
N ALA A 439 -20.17 -0.98 3.65
CA ALA A 439 -20.66 -1.81 4.74
C ALA A 439 -19.97 -1.51 6.09
N ASN A 440 -18.86 -0.78 6.08
CA ASN A 440 -18.08 -0.48 7.28
C ASN A 440 -18.61 0.80 7.95
N ASN A 441 -19.63 0.65 8.77
CA ASN A 441 -20.27 1.77 9.47
C ASN A 441 -19.57 2.17 10.76
N MET A 442 -18.77 1.26 11.38
CA MET A 442 -18.03 1.52 12.62
C MET A 442 -16.56 1.14 12.42
N LEU A 443 -15.65 1.96 12.93
CA LEU A 443 -14.23 1.65 12.94
C LEU A 443 -13.89 0.85 14.19
N ASP A 444 -13.25 -0.31 14.02
CA ASP A 444 -12.67 -1.07 15.12
C ASP A 444 -11.34 -0.41 15.56
N ALA A 445 -11.29 0.05 16.81
CA ALA A 445 -10.11 0.69 17.39
C ALA A 445 -8.87 -0.25 17.45
N THR A 446 -9.06 -1.57 17.30
CA THR A 446 -7.95 -2.54 17.24
C THR A 446 -7.29 -2.59 15.87
N GLU A 447 -8.03 -2.22 14.80
CA GLU A 447 -7.52 -2.24 13.44
C GLU A 447 -6.64 -1.03 13.12
N TYR A 448 -7.06 0.16 13.59
CA TYR A 448 -6.33 1.41 13.34
C TYR A 448 -6.60 2.42 14.46
N ASP A 449 -5.54 3.05 14.98
CA ASP A 449 -5.64 4.03 16.07
C ASP A 449 -6.16 5.38 15.51
N PHE A 450 -7.48 5.56 15.55
CA PHE A 450 -8.15 6.81 15.19
C PHE A 450 -8.74 7.45 16.45
N ARG A 451 -8.44 8.74 16.68
CA ARG A 451 -8.91 9.48 17.85
C ARG A 451 -9.42 10.84 17.47
N VAL A 452 -10.45 11.28 18.18
CA VAL A 452 -10.99 12.64 18.10
C VAL A 452 -10.58 13.41 19.35
N PHE A 453 -10.09 14.63 19.17
CA PHE A 453 -9.63 15.50 20.26
C PHE A 453 -10.55 16.69 20.46
N ASP A 454 -10.72 17.11 21.71
CA ASP A 454 -11.54 18.27 22.05
C ASP A 454 -10.85 19.60 21.73
N THR A 455 -9.50 19.63 21.75
CA THR A 455 -8.70 20.81 21.44
C THR A 455 -7.59 20.52 20.43
N ALA A 456 -7.25 21.52 19.61
CA ALA A 456 -6.11 21.46 18.70
C ALA A 456 -4.79 21.42 19.47
N SER A 457 -4.74 22.02 20.63
CA SER A 457 -3.58 22.03 21.52
C SER A 457 -3.23 20.63 21.99
N GLU A 458 -4.20 19.87 22.53
CA GLU A 458 -4.01 18.47 22.94
C GLU A 458 -3.58 17.56 21.78
N LEU A 459 -4.25 17.70 20.62
CA LEU A 459 -3.87 16.95 19.42
C LEU A 459 -2.41 17.21 19.06
N HIS A 460 -2.00 18.47 19.06
CA HIS A 460 -0.63 18.86 18.68
C HIS A 460 0.42 18.35 19.68
N GLU A 461 0.12 18.42 20.98
CA GLU A 461 0.98 17.90 22.03
C GLU A 461 1.20 16.39 21.90
N VAL A 462 0.14 15.61 21.66
CA VAL A 462 0.25 14.17 21.45
C VAL A 462 1.09 13.86 20.20
N ILE A 463 0.91 14.60 19.10
CA ILE A 463 1.72 14.45 17.89
C ILE A 463 3.19 14.81 18.17
N ALA A 464 3.45 15.88 18.93
CA ALA A 464 4.82 16.26 19.31
C ALA A 464 5.49 15.18 20.15
N GLN A 465 4.79 14.59 21.13
CA GLN A 465 5.29 13.47 21.92
C GLN A 465 5.63 12.25 21.05
N LYS A 466 4.75 11.89 20.12
CA LYS A 466 5.00 10.80 19.16
C LYS A 466 6.20 11.08 18.25
N ASN A 467 6.46 12.34 17.94
CA ASN A 467 7.61 12.74 17.11
C ASN A 467 8.95 12.59 17.83
N LEU A 468 8.99 12.59 19.17
CA LEU A 468 10.24 12.39 19.95
C LEU A 468 10.81 10.98 19.77
N GLU A 469 9.95 9.98 19.60
CA GLU A 469 10.39 8.58 19.40
C GLU A 469 11.13 8.41 18.06
N LYS A 470 10.57 9.02 17.01
CA LYS A 470 11.09 8.95 15.66
C LYS A 470 10.52 10.13 14.89
N ASN A 471 11.33 10.99 14.33
CA ASN A 471 10.91 12.17 13.57
C ASN A 471 9.95 11.82 12.40
N SER A 472 8.76 11.29 12.72
CA SER A 472 7.76 10.75 11.78
C SER A 472 6.32 10.99 12.27
N ALA A 473 6.08 12.16 12.90
CA ALA A 473 4.74 12.58 13.29
C ALA A 473 4.53 14.05 12.92
N ARG A 474 3.39 14.41 12.30
CA ARG A 474 3.11 15.76 11.81
C ARG A 474 1.65 16.14 12.01
N VAL A 475 1.41 17.44 12.17
CA VAL A 475 0.07 18.03 12.13
C VAL A 475 -0.15 18.65 10.75
N VAL A 476 -1.31 18.41 10.17
CA VAL A 476 -1.76 18.99 8.91
C VAL A 476 -3.17 19.54 9.05
N ALA A 477 -3.56 20.45 8.18
CA ALA A 477 -4.91 21.02 8.22
C ALA A 477 -5.52 21.20 6.82
N GLY A 478 -6.85 21.26 6.76
CA GLY A 478 -7.56 21.82 5.61
C GLY A 478 -7.09 23.25 5.34
N TYR A 479 -6.94 23.63 4.10
CA TYR A 479 -6.33 24.93 3.78
C TYR A 479 -7.39 26.07 3.88
N CYS A 480 -7.83 26.34 5.10
CA CYS A 480 -8.89 27.31 5.40
C CYS A 480 -8.37 28.65 5.94
N TRP A 481 -7.10 28.73 6.31
CA TRP A 481 -6.49 29.93 6.88
C TRP A 481 -5.49 30.54 5.89
N ASP A 482 -5.54 31.87 5.74
CA ASP A 482 -4.60 32.57 4.87
C ASP A 482 -3.17 32.52 5.43
N TRP A 483 -2.18 32.52 4.53
CA TRP A 483 -0.77 32.37 4.88
C TRP A 483 -0.14 33.73 5.19
N LEU A 484 -0.43 34.26 6.38
CA LEU A 484 0.03 35.56 6.85
C LEU A 484 1.53 35.58 7.14
N SER A 485 2.05 34.47 7.70
CA SER A 485 3.46 34.31 8.08
C SER A 485 4.40 34.34 6.86
N LYS A 486 3.90 34.14 5.65
CA LYS A 486 4.67 34.26 4.43
C LYS A 486 5.26 35.65 4.21
N ASN A 487 4.51 36.67 4.59
CA ASN A 487 4.90 38.09 4.42
C ASN A 487 5.29 38.74 5.76
N ASN A 488 4.90 38.15 6.89
CA ASN A 488 5.21 38.63 8.23
C ASN A 488 5.57 37.45 9.14
N SER A 489 6.86 37.19 9.31
CA SER A 489 7.38 36.06 10.09
C SER A 489 6.92 36.03 11.55
N ASN A 490 6.39 37.13 12.09
CA ASN A 490 5.85 37.19 13.44
C ASN A 490 4.36 36.83 13.53
N ALA A 491 3.66 36.77 12.38
CA ALA A 491 2.25 36.41 12.36
C ALA A 491 2.06 34.90 12.54
N TYR A 492 0.95 34.53 13.15
CA TYR A 492 0.41 33.17 13.16
C TYR A 492 -0.68 33.06 12.11
N ASP A 493 -0.71 31.92 11.44
CA ASP A 493 -1.65 31.66 10.34
C ASP A 493 -2.91 30.97 10.83
N ILE A 494 -2.75 29.99 11.73
CA ILE A 494 -3.83 29.19 12.31
C ILE A 494 -3.99 29.59 13.76
N VAL A 495 -5.09 30.26 14.07
CA VAL A 495 -5.44 30.73 15.41
C VAL A 495 -6.78 30.11 15.80
N LEU A 496 -6.79 29.30 16.85
CA LEU A 496 -7.95 28.56 17.35
C LEU A 496 -8.05 28.72 18.88
N GLU A 497 -9.14 28.26 19.47
CA GLU A 497 -9.34 28.20 20.93
C GLU A 497 -9.16 29.56 21.58
N ASP A 498 -9.78 30.60 21.03
CA ASP A 498 -9.70 32.00 21.50
C ASP A 498 -8.23 32.48 21.65
N GLY A 499 -7.37 32.04 20.75
CA GLY A 499 -5.95 32.42 20.69
C GLY A 499 -5.03 31.57 21.55
N LYS A 500 -5.50 30.51 22.20
CA LYS A 500 -4.65 29.57 22.94
C LYS A 500 -3.81 28.70 22.01
N TYR A 501 -4.36 28.27 20.85
CA TYR A 501 -3.63 27.57 19.81
C TYR A 501 -3.25 28.55 18.71
N GLN A 502 -1.94 28.74 18.53
CA GLN A 502 -1.38 29.64 17.51
C GLN A 502 -0.24 28.95 16.81
N LYS A 503 -0.40 28.64 15.52
CA LYS A 503 0.62 27.95 14.72
C LYS A 503 0.77 28.62 13.35
N ARG A 504 1.92 28.35 12.73
CA ARG A 504 2.23 28.79 11.36
C ARG A 504 2.08 27.62 10.40
N TRP A 505 1.73 27.94 9.16
CA TRP A 505 1.90 26.99 8.07
C TRP A 505 3.37 26.60 7.91
N ASN A 506 3.60 25.53 7.18
CA ASN A 506 4.95 25.07 6.80
C ASN A 506 5.80 26.26 6.32
N LEU A 507 6.90 26.52 7.03
CA LEU A 507 7.76 27.64 6.73
C LEU A 507 8.50 27.45 5.41
N SER A 508 8.71 28.53 4.66
CA SER A 508 9.37 28.51 3.36
C SER A 508 10.82 28.00 3.42
N GLN A 509 11.50 28.17 4.57
CA GLN A 509 12.85 27.63 4.80
C GLN A 509 12.92 26.10 4.78
N ASP A 510 11.86 25.40 5.20
CA ASP A 510 11.80 23.95 5.19
C ASP A 510 11.40 23.41 3.79
N GLY A 511 10.74 24.25 2.99
CA GLY A 511 10.41 23.99 1.60
C GLY A 511 9.79 22.61 1.36
N SER A 512 10.29 21.91 0.36
CA SER A 512 9.85 20.56 0.01
C SER A 512 10.35 19.46 0.95
N LEU A 513 11.19 19.78 1.93
CA LEU A 513 11.70 18.85 2.94
C LEU A 513 10.94 18.94 4.26
N TRP A 514 9.89 19.75 4.34
CA TRP A 514 9.12 20.00 5.55
C TRP A 514 8.76 18.72 6.32
N ILE A 515 8.33 17.66 5.63
CA ILE A 515 7.86 16.43 6.29
C ILE A 515 8.96 15.69 7.07
N ILE A 516 10.23 15.90 6.71
CA ILE A 516 11.40 15.29 7.37
C ILE A 516 12.21 16.28 8.21
N ALA A 517 11.90 17.58 8.14
CA ALA A 517 12.60 18.60 8.93
C ALA A 517 12.25 18.44 10.42
N PRO A 518 13.22 18.36 11.36
CA PRO A 518 12.92 18.12 12.77
C PRO A 518 12.07 19.22 13.41
N SER A 519 12.27 20.49 13.03
CA SER A 519 11.53 21.64 13.55
C SER A 519 10.09 21.74 13.04
N SER A 520 9.74 21.02 11.98
CA SER A 520 8.42 21.14 11.34
C SER A 520 7.27 20.53 12.15
N VAL A 521 7.57 19.77 13.22
CA VAL A 521 6.55 19.31 14.17
C VAL A 521 5.84 20.48 14.88
N GLU A 522 6.48 21.63 15.00
CA GLU A 522 5.90 22.84 15.59
C GLU A 522 5.01 23.64 14.62
N GLN A 523 4.96 23.22 13.37
CA GLN A 523 4.24 23.85 12.29
C GLN A 523 3.04 22.99 11.87
N VAL A 524 2.16 23.55 11.05
CA VAL A 524 1.05 22.81 10.44
C VAL A 524 1.29 22.70 8.94
N GLY A 525 1.22 21.50 8.38
CA GLY A 525 1.33 21.28 6.94
C GLY A 525 -0.01 21.37 6.22
N CYS A 526 0.04 21.59 4.93
CA CYS A 526 -1.13 21.49 4.06
C CYS A 526 -1.05 20.27 3.13
N ILE A 527 -2.10 20.02 2.37
CA ILE A 527 -2.16 18.89 1.43
C ILE A 527 -0.96 18.83 0.48
N HIS A 528 -0.42 19.96 0.05
CA HIS A 528 0.70 20.02 -0.88
C HIS A 528 2.05 19.64 -0.28
N THR A 529 2.19 19.68 1.06
CA THR A 529 3.42 19.33 1.77
C THR A 529 3.49 17.87 2.17
N CYS A 530 2.37 17.17 2.28
CA CYS A 530 2.33 15.77 2.72
C CYS A 530 1.89 14.78 1.64
N GLN A 531 1.28 15.24 0.53
CA GLN A 531 0.81 14.33 -0.53
C GLN A 531 1.98 13.58 -1.19
N GLY A 532 1.83 12.27 -1.36
CA GLY A 532 2.87 11.38 -1.87
C GLY A 532 3.91 10.94 -0.83
N LEU A 533 3.77 11.38 0.44
CA LEU A 533 4.65 11.02 1.56
C LEU A 533 3.84 10.48 2.73
N GLU A 534 4.50 9.78 3.64
CA GLU A 534 3.91 9.10 4.78
C GLU A 534 4.64 9.46 6.06
N VAL A 535 3.89 9.43 7.16
CA VAL A 535 4.41 9.55 8.54
C VAL A 535 3.82 8.45 9.40
N ASP A 536 4.43 8.16 10.53
CA ASP A 536 3.89 7.16 11.45
C ASP A 536 2.57 7.63 12.07
N TYR A 537 2.50 8.91 12.48
CA TYR A 537 1.33 9.52 13.12
C TYR A 537 0.95 10.82 12.43
N ILE A 538 -0.32 10.97 12.11
CA ILE A 538 -0.85 12.19 11.50
C ILE A 538 -1.91 12.83 12.39
N GLY A 539 -1.76 14.12 12.69
CA GLY A 539 -2.81 14.95 13.27
C GLY A 539 -3.49 15.75 12.17
N VAL A 540 -4.81 15.76 12.11
CA VAL A 540 -5.58 16.47 11.08
C VAL A 540 -6.52 17.47 11.72
N ILE A 541 -6.33 18.74 11.42
CA ILE A 541 -7.25 19.82 11.81
C ILE A 541 -8.26 19.99 10.67
N ILE A 542 -9.52 19.67 10.96
CA ILE A 542 -10.64 19.87 10.02
C ILE A 542 -11.05 21.34 10.11
N GLY A 543 -10.98 22.02 8.97
CA GLY A 543 -11.36 23.42 8.86
C GLY A 543 -12.86 23.63 8.63
N PRO A 544 -13.31 24.90 8.59
CA PRO A 544 -14.71 25.24 8.39
C PRO A 544 -15.24 24.93 6.99
N ASP A 545 -14.38 24.49 6.07
CA ASP A 545 -14.74 24.04 4.72
C ASP A 545 -15.42 22.65 4.70
N LEU A 546 -15.30 21.88 5.80
CA LEU A 546 -16.00 20.60 6.00
C LEU A 546 -16.63 20.57 7.39
N ILE A 547 -17.94 20.53 7.44
CA ILE A 547 -18.72 20.48 8.68
C ILE A 547 -19.79 19.40 8.60
N VAL A 548 -20.36 19.07 9.74
CA VAL A 548 -21.54 18.21 9.84
C VAL A 548 -22.74 19.01 10.34
N ARG A 549 -23.89 18.77 9.72
CA ARG A 549 -25.20 19.27 10.19
C ARG A 549 -26.23 18.16 10.02
N ASP A 550 -26.98 17.90 11.08
CA ASP A 550 -28.00 16.85 11.11
C ASP A 550 -27.47 15.48 10.67
N GLY A 551 -26.23 15.14 11.07
CA GLY A 551 -25.58 13.88 10.74
C GLY A 551 -25.08 13.76 9.28
N VAL A 552 -25.11 14.85 8.51
CA VAL A 552 -24.68 14.87 7.10
C VAL A 552 -23.48 15.78 6.91
N ILE A 553 -22.44 15.26 6.22
CA ILE A 553 -21.27 16.05 5.81
C ILE A 553 -21.70 17.12 4.80
N GLN A 554 -21.35 18.36 5.10
CA GLN A 554 -21.53 19.51 4.23
C GLN A 554 -20.18 20.16 3.93
N THR A 555 -19.92 20.48 2.69
CA THR A 555 -18.72 21.21 2.29
C THR A 555 -19.05 22.68 2.01
N ARG A 556 -18.10 23.55 2.34
CA ARG A 556 -18.21 24.99 2.22
C ARG A 556 -16.98 25.56 1.54
N TYR A 557 -16.93 25.49 0.20
CA TYR A 557 -15.75 25.87 -0.56
C TYR A 557 -15.29 27.32 -0.33
N ARG A 558 -16.21 28.22 0.07
CA ARG A 558 -15.90 29.64 0.37
C ARG A 558 -15.10 29.83 1.66
N GLU A 559 -15.17 28.85 2.57
CA GLU A 559 -14.41 28.84 3.83
C GLU A 559 -12.93 28.45 3.63
N ARG A 560 -12.55 28.01 2.44
CA ARG A 560 -11.14 27.82 2.12
C ARG A 560 -10.43 29.15 1.93
N ALA A 561 -9.14 29.20 2.29
CA ALA A 561 -8.29 30.38 2.10
C ALA A 561 -8.32 30.85 0.64
N THR A 562 -8.33 32.16 0.43
CA THR A 562 -8.45 32.75 -0.91
C THR A 562 -7.35 32.27 -1.85
N ALA A 563 -6.13 32.13 -1.35
CA ALA A 563 -4.99 31.63 -2.12
C ALA A 563 -5.19 30.17 -2.57
N ASP A 564 -5.78 29.33 -1.74
CA ASP A 564 -6.07 27.95 -2.10
C ASP A 564 -7.25 27.85 -3.07
N ARG A 565 -8.33 28.58 -2.86
CA ARG A 565 -9.47 28.61 -3.81
C ARG A 565 -9.05 28.95 -5.23
N ARG A 566 -8.14 29.91 -5.38
CA ARG A 566 -7.60 30.32 -6.69
C ARG A 566 -6.74 29.22 -7.32
N LYS A 567 -6.26 28.26 -6.56
CA LYS A 567 -5.35 27.19 -7.02
C LYS A 567 -6.07 25.84 -7.14
N SER A 568 -6.73 25.39 -6.06
CA SER A 568 -7.37 24.07 -6.02
C SER A 568 -8.75 24.06 -6.65
N LEU A 569 -9.46 25.17 -6.60
CA LEU A 569 -10.81 25.35 -7.14
C LEU A 569 -10.84 26.39 -8.29
N THR A 570 -9.80 26.43 -9.10
CA THR A 570 -9.68 27.37 -10.24
C THR A 570 -10.90 27.26 -11.15
N GLY A 571 -11.58 28.40 -11.42
CA GLY A 571 -12.75 28.45 -12.30
C GLY A 571 -14.09 28.17 -11.61
N ILE A 572 -14.11 27.74 -10.32
CA ILE A 572 -15.33 27.35 -9.63
C ILE A 572 -16.39 28.47 -9.57
N GLU A 573 -15.98 29.70 -9.35
CA GLU A 573 -16.89 30.86 -9.27
C GLU A 573 -17.56 31.15 -10.63
N GLY A 574 -16.89 30.90 -11.73
CA GLY A 574 -17.47 30.96 -13.09
C GLY A 574 -18.49 29.85 -13.29
N LEU A 575 -18.13 28.64 -12.93
CA LEU A 575 -19.00 27.47 -13.04
C LEU A 575 -20.23 27.58 -12.12
N MET A 576 -20.10 28.15 -10.92
CA MET A 576 -21.21 28.43 -10.01
C MET A 576 -22.28 29.34 -10.64
N ARG A 577 -21.89 30.24 -11.56
CA ARG A 577 -22.83 31.11 -12.26
C ARG A 577 -23.55 30.43 -13.43
N THR A 578 -22.88 29.49 -14.08
CA THR A 578 -23.40 28.81 -15.29
C THR A 578 -24.03 27.46 -14.99
N ASN A 579 -23.47 26.69 -14.06
CA ASN A 579 -23.96 25.38 -13.62
C ASN A 579 -23.68 25.15 -12.14
N PRO A 580 -24.53 25.70 -11.22
CA PRO A 580 -24.30 25.63 -9.78
C PRO A 580 -24.22 24.21 -9.22
N GLN A 581 -25.03 23.27 -9.76
CA GLN A 581 -25.07 21.89 -9.27
C GLN A 581 -23.75 21.16 -9.57
N GLU A 582 -23.23 21.27 -10.76
CA GLU A 582 -21.96 20.70 -11.15
C GLU A 582 -20.80 21.34 -10.36
N ALA A 583 -20.82 22.66 -10.21
CA ALA A 583 -19.81 23.36 -9.43
C ALA A 583 -19.78 22.91 -7.97
N GLN A 584 -20.96 22.74 -7.34
CA GLN A 584 -21.04 22.23 -5.97
C GLN A 584 -20.51 20.80 -5.88
N HIS A 585 -20.94 19.93 -6.80
CA HIS A 585 -20.46 18.54 -6.84
C HIS A 585 -18.94 18.45 -6.97
N LEU A 586 -18.32 19.23 -7.87
CA LEU A 586 -16.87 19.28 -8.03
C LEU A 586 -16.16 19.84 -6.80
N ALA A 587 -16.71 20.86 -6.16
CA ALA A 587 -16.16 21.41 -4.91
C ALA A 587 -16.22 20.38 -3.78
N ASP A 588 -17.34 19.65 -3.65
CA ASP A 588 -17.53 18.58 -2.68
C ASP A 588 -16.48 17.47 -2.89
N GLU A 589 -16.31 17.02 -4.13
CA GLU A 589 -15.29 16.01 -4.48
C GLU A 589 -13.91 16.44 -4.01
N ILE A 590 -13.47 17.65 -4.37
CA ILE A 590 -12.12 18.16 -4.04
C ILE A 590 -11.92 18.32 -2.53
N ILE A 591 -12.91 18.81 -1.80
CA ILE A 591 -12.81 19.02 -0.35
C ILE A 591 -12.76 17.66 0.36
N LYS A 592 -13.66 16.75 0.04
CA LYS A 592 -13.70 15.42 0.64
C LYS A 592 -12.42 14.62 0.35
N ASN A 593 -11.96 14.64 -0.90
CA ASN A 593 -10.70 14.00 -1.30
C ASN A 593 -9.48 14.62 -0.59
N THR A 594 -9.51 15.92 -0.30
CA THR A 594 -8.45 16.57 0.49
C THR A 594 -8.36 15.96 1.87
N TYR A 595 -9.48 15.89 2.62
CA TYR A 595 -9.49 15.30 3.96
C TYR A 595 -9.21 13.80 3.95
N ARG A 596 -9.77 13.07 2.99
CA ARG A 596 -9.42 11.65 2.78
C ARG A 596 -7.92 11.47 2.61
N THR A 597 -7.30 12.29 1.78
CA THR A 597 -5.87 12.24 1.53
C THR A 597 -5.05 12.59 2.78
N LEU A 598 -5.44 13.62 3.54
CA LEU A 598 -4.77 13.98 4.79
C LEU A 598 -4.88 12.87 5.83
N MET A 599 -6.08 12.34 6.06
CA MET A 599 -6.35 11.31 7.06
C MET A 599 -5.69 9.96 6.74
N THR A 600 -5.33 9.71 5.48
CA THR A 600 -4.63 8.49 5.06
C THR A 600 -3.10 8.62 5.03
N ARG A 601 -2.50 9.69 5.55
CA ARG A 601 -1.03 9.86 5.61
C ARG A 601 -0.38 9.15 6.79
N GLY A 602 -1.12 8.86 7.87
CA GLY A 602 -0.62 8.13 9.03
C GLY A 602 -0.52 6.64 8.75
N MET A 603 0.67 6.06 8.99
CA MET A 603 0.87 4.61 8.88
C MET A 603 0.27 3.86 10.08
N LYS A 604 0.36 4.45 11.29
CA LYS A 604 -0.04 3.83 12.56
C LYS A 604 -1.30 4.45 13.15
N ALA A 605 -1.48 5.77 12.98
CA ALA A 605 -2.59 6.48 13.58
C ALA A 605 -2.98 7.75 12.82
N CYS A 606 -4.26 8.12 12.94
CA CYS A 606 -4.79 9.41 12.54
C CYS A 606 -5.56 10.02 13.71
N PHE A 607 -5.16 11.22 14.12
CA PHE A 607 -5.79 11.99 15.17
C PHE A 607 -6.49 13.20 14.55
N VAL A 608 -7.72 13.47 14.91
CA VAL A 608 -8.49 14.57 14.31
C VAL A 608 -9.00 15.56 15.34
N TYR A 609 -9.10 16.80 14.92
CA TYR A 609 -9.77 17.87 15.63
C TYR A 609 -10.57 18.74 14.64
N SER A 610 -11.73 19.22 15.06
CA SER A 610 -12.49 20.27 14.38
C SER A 610 -12.93 21.34 15.37
N ALA A 611 -12.91 22.61 14.99
CA ALA A 611 -13.47 23.68 15.80
C ALA A 611 -15.01 23.55 15.95
N ASP A 612 -15.66 22.88 15.00
CA ASP A 612 -17.09 22.61 15.02
C ASP A 612 -17.43 21.41 15.90
N ALA A 613 -18.22 21.63 16.95
CA ALA A 613 -18.54 20.61 17.95
C ALA A 613 -19.39 19.47 17.38
N GLU A 614 -20.33 19.75 16.46
CA GLU A 614 -21.15 18.72 15.84
C GLU A 614 -20.31 17.82 14.93
N THR A 615 -19.33 18.39 14.23
CA THR A 615 -18.35 17.63 13.43
C THR A 615 -17.49 16.73 14.31
N ARG A 616 -17.02 17.21 15.48
CA ARG A 616 -16.28 16.35 16.43
C ARG A 616 -17.14 15.19 16.91
N ALA A 617 -18.34 15.48 17.38
CA ALA A 617 -19.28 14.47 17.88
C ALA A 617 -19.64 13.43 16.79
N TYR A 618 -19.76 13.86 15.55
CA TYR A 618 -20.00 12.97 14.41
C TYR A 618 -18.88 11.95 14.23
N PHE A 619 -17.62 12.39 14.14
CA PHE A 619 -16.49 11.47 13.98
C PHE A 619 -16.32 10.55 15.21
N ASP A 620 -16.53 11.05 16.44
CA ASP A 620 -16.47 10.24 17.65
C ASP A 620 -17.58 9.19 17.71
N GLY A 621 -18.76 9.53 17.21
CA GLY A 621 -19.91 8.62 17.17
C GLY A 621 -19.75 7.39 16.25
N TRP A 622 -18.83 7.46 15.28
CA TRP A 622 -18.53 6.34 14.37
C TRP A 622 -17.41 5.41 14.90
N LEU A 623 -16.88 5.67 16.10
CA LEU A 623 -15.88 4.83 16.72
C LEU A 623 -16.57 3.78 17.62
N SER A 624 -16.21 2.51 17.44
CA SER A 624 -16.64 1.48 18.40
C SER A 624 -15.93 1.73 19.73
N LYS A 625 -16.70 2.00 20.79
CA LYS A 625 -16.14 2.09 22.14
C LYS A 625 -15.61 0.72 22.54
N PRO A 626 -14.37 0.60 23.05
CA PRO A 626 -13.91 -0.66 23.60
C PRO A 626 -14.88 -1.13 24.69
N ARG A 627 -15.34 -2.37 24.57
CA ARG A 627 -16.19 -3.03 25.58
C ARG A 627 -15.39 -3.31 26.85
#